data_a6b6175c0d66a8e61d9f4ea9cf454156
#
_entry.id   a6b6175c0d66a8e61d9f4ea9cf454156
#
_cell.length_a   1.000
_cell.length_b   1.000
_cell.length_c   1.000
_cell.angle_alpha   90.00
_cell.angle_beta   90.00
_cell.angle_gamma   90.00
#
_symmetry.space_group_name_H-M   'P 1'
#
loop_
_entity.id
_entity.type
_entity.pdbx_description
1 polymer ?
#
loop_
_entity_poly.entity_id
_entity_poly.type
_entity_poly.pdbx_seq_one_letter_code
_entity_poly.pdbx_strand_id
1 'polypeptide(L)'
;MKKSIRRRDFIKSTAIVSIPFLLSGIRLSGLTRQIGPPLNTENDRILVLVQLQGGNDGLATVYHGAQYANLNAVRNNIVVPENTILSLKNGYGFHGAMQGMKELWDNEALGIVQNVGYPNQNRSHFRSTDIWNSASSAEVFESRGWMGRCYDLAHSDYPNGYPNANSPHPFALTMGKIISETCQGANANYSLSLLDPFNPGNALVGAEGDIPIDCYGDALSFVNATVAQTNAFASVISKAANAGNNLSPKWSGLTTELSKKLKNVARLISGGLKTKVYIVQLGGFDTHDNQVVDGTTDTGIHSDLLKELSDAICAFQDDLRLLKVDDKVIGMTYSEFGRRIRSNAALGTDHGTAAPVFLFGTCIKQQIMGDHPEIDSQVGIDEGVPMQFDFRDIYATVLHNWLGLNATDVSNVIHPETQVLPLFKSGCIDTTSVNQGIRETDFEISLYPNPASDHVSIELNSLAGVNHISVFDGKGGLVEKLRIENDSLKKNRTYLNVSHYLSGPYFVHVQTSSVRKTKRFVKI
;
A
#
# COMPACT_ATOMS: atom_id res chain seq x y z
N MET A 1 -52.35 2.27 -9.13
CA MET A 1 -51.51 3.27 -9.86
C MET A 1 -50.04 2.87 -9.71
N LYS A 2 -49.41 2.32 -10.76
CA LYS A 2 -48.00 1.94 -10.75
C LYS A 2 -47.14 3.20 -10.85
N LYS A 3 -46.42 3.58 -9.77
CA LYS A 3 -45.38 4.62 -9.86
C LYS A 3 -44.18 4.05 -10.59
N SER A 4 -44.03 4.39 -11.85
CA SER A 4 -42.83 4.13 -12.64
C SER A 4 -41.69 4.99 -12.07
N ILE A 5 -40.63 4.37 -11.60
CA ILE A 5 -39.40 5.07 -11.18
C ILE A 5 -38.72 5.58 -12.45
N ARG A 6 -38.54 6.90 -12.57
CA ARG A 6 -37.86 7.49 -13.74
C ARG A 6 -36.36 7.19 -13.64
N ARG A 7 -35.70 6.89 -14.79
CA ARG A 7 -34.25 6.67 -14.88
C ARG A 7 -33.40 7.69 -14.10
N ARG A 8 -33.84 8.95 -14.07
CA ARG A 8 -33.17 10.03 -13.36
C ARG A 8 -33.25 9.91 -11.84
N ASP A 9 -34.32 9.33 -11.31
CA ASP A 9 -34.52 9.13 -9.86
C ASP A 9 -33.76 7.89 -9.40
N PHE A 10 -33.67 6.87 -10.26
CA PHE A 10 -32.80 5.71 -10.05
C PHE A 10 -31.31 6.12 -9.98
N ILE A 11 -30.82 6.91 -10.95
CA ILE A 11 -29.43 7.40 -10.97
C ILE A 11 -29.11 8.29 -9.76
N LYS A 12 -30.06 9.10 -9.26
CA LYS A 12 -29.86 9.91 -8.06
C LYS A 12 -29.81 9.08 -6.77
N SER A 13 -30.51 7.98 -6.74
CA SER A 13 -30.50 7.05 -5.58
C SER A 13 -29.27 6.14 -5.60
N THR A 14 -28.73 5.78 -6.77
CA THR A 14 -27.53 4.96 -6.95
C THR A 14 -26.21 5.74 -6.82
N ALA A 15 -26.23 7.08 -6.76
CA ALA A 15 -25.04 7.90 -6.52
C ALA A 15 -24.39 7.64 -5.12
N ILE A 16 -24.98 6.81 -4.29
CA ILE A 16 -24.50 6.47 -2.95
C ILE A 16 -23.83 5.06 -2.93
N VAL A 17 -24.07 4.23 -3.95
CA VAL A 17 -23.45 2.90 -4.05
C VAL A 17 -22.88 2.73 -5.46
N SER A 18 -21.56 2.80 -5.60
CA SER A 18 -20.90 2.43 -6.84
C SER A 18 -20.93 0.90 -6.98
N ILE A 19 -21.78 0.41 -7.89
CA ILE A 19 -21.87 -1.00 -8.24
C ILE A 19 -20.81 -1.28 -9.30
N PRO A 20 -19.83 -2.16 -9.08
CA PRO A 20 -18.93 -2.59 -10.15
C PRO A 20 -19.70 -3.45 -11.14
N PHE A 21 -19.73 -3.05 -12.41
CA PHE A 21 -20.22 -3.86 -13.50
C PHE A 21 -19.18 -4.91 -13.85
N LEU A 22 -19.47 -6.18 -13.59
CA LEU A 22 -18.74 -7.31 -14.15
C LEU A 22 -19.57 -7.97 -15.25
N LEU A 23 -19.15 -7.77 -16.49
CA LEU A 23 -19.56 -8.55 -17.64
C LEU A 23 -18.55 -9.70 -17.83
N SER A 24 -18.81 -10.85 -17.25
CA SER A 24 -18.29 -12.12 -17.78
C SER A 24 -19.00 -13.31 -17.14
N GLY A 25 -19.93 -13.88 -17.88
CA GLY A 25 -20.50 -15.17 -17.56
C GLY A 25 -19.53 -16.29 -17.95
N ILE A 26 -18.82 -16.87 -16.99
CA ILE A 26 -18.24 -18.21 -17.11
C ILE A 26 -18.40 -18.90 -15.77
N ARG A 27 -19.29 -19.90 -15.72
CA ARG A 27 -19.37 -20.84 -14.60
C ARG A 27 -18.19 -21.83 -14.72
N LEU A 28 -17.24 -21.78 -13.79
CA LEU A 28 -16.36 -22.91 -13.52
C LEU A 28 -16.79 -23.57 -12.21
N SER A 29 -17.52 -24.67 -12.34
CA SER A 29 -17.78 -25.60 -11.25
C SER A 29 -16.60 -26.59 -11.18
N GLY A 30 -15.99 -26.73 -10.01
CA GLY A 30 -15.20 -27.90 -9.73
C GLY A 30 -13.92 -27.68 -8.91
N LEU A 31 -13.97 -28.24 -7.76
CA LEU A 31 -12.93 -28.67 -6.81
C LEU A 31 -13.02 -27.94 -5.46
N THR A 32 -13.92 -28.44 -4.63
CA THR A 32 -13.92 -28.20 -3.18
C THR A 32 -12.69 -28.88 -2.57
N ARG A 33 -11.61 -28.16 -2.42
CA ARG A 33 -10.54 -28.49 -1.49
C ARG A 33 -10.96 -27.92 -0.13
N GLN A 34 -11.16 -28.76 0.86
CA GLN A 34 -11.27 -28.30 2.26
C GLN A 34 -9.94 -27.62 2.62
N ILE A 35 -9.92 -26.29 2.54
CA ILE A 35 -8.84 -25.45 3.03
C ILE A 35 -9.31 -24.97 4.40
N GLY A 36 -8.47 -25.11 5.42
CA GLY A 36 -8.74 -24.57 6.76
C GLY A 36 -9.02 -23.06 6.70
N PRO A 37 -9.55 -22.43 7.76
CA PRO A 37 -9.96 -21.04 7.75
C PRO A 37 -8.77 -20.14 7.37
N PRO A 38 -8.80 -19.46 6.22
CA PRO A 38 -7.63 -18.75 5.68
C PRO A 38 -7.34 -17.42 6.37
N LEU A 39 -8.33 -16.76 6.91
CA LEU A 39 -8.15 -15.66 7.85
C LEU A 39 -8.43 -16.19 9.23
N ASN A 40 -7.52 -16.02 10.18
CA ASN A 40 -7.82 -16.28 11.57
C ASN A 40 -8.95 -15.34 12.00
N THR A 41 -10.21 -15.79 11.80
CA THR A 41 -11.41 -15.01 12.13
C THR A 41 -11.54 -14.77 13.63
N GLU A 42 -10.77 -15.49 14.45
CA GLU A 42 -10.72 -15.33 15.89
C GLU A 42 -9.83 -14.17 16.34
N ASN A 43 -8.89 -13.70 15.48
CA ASN A 43 -8.12 -12.52 15.82
C ASN A 43 -8.93 -11.23 15.54
N ASP A 44 -8.84 -10.27 16.47
CA ASP A 44 -9.51 -8.96 16.34
C ASP A 44 -8.69 -7.95 15.52
N ARG A 45 -7.69 -8.37 14.76
CA ARG A 45 -6.74 -7.51 14.03
C ARG A 45 -7.37 -6.81 12.84
N ILE A 46 -7.04 -5.54 12.67
CA ILE A 46 -7.61 -4.64 11.68
C ILE A 46 -6.47 -3.98 10.90
N LEU A 47 -6.65 -3.84 9.60
CA LEU A 47 -5.76 -3.14 8.68
C LEU A 47 -6.45 -1.88 8.14
N VAL A 48 -5.77 -0.74 8.24
CA VAL A 48 -6.19 0.52 7.61
C VAL A 48 -5.23 0.85 6.47
N LEU A 49 -5.75 0.88 5.25
CA LEU A 49 -5.00 1.26 4.05
C LEU A 49 -5.25 2.73 3.73
N VAL A 50 -4.19 3.51 3.64
CA VAL A 50 -4.25 4.94 3.26
C VAL A 50 -3.60 5.11 1.90
N GLN A 51 -4.40 5.25 0.86
CA GLN A 51 -3.93 5.47 -0.51
C GLN A 51 -3.62 6.95 -0.74
N LEU A 52 -2.39 7.25 -1.12
CA LEU A 52 -1.93 8.58 -1.54
C LEU A 52 -2.01 8.65 -3.07
N GLN A 53 -3.12 9.17 -3.59
CA GLN A 53 -3.38 9.17 -5.03
C GLN A 53 -2.66 10.31 -5.74
N GLY A 54 -1.93 9.98 -6.77
CA GLY A 54 -1.22 10.92 -7.63
C GLY A 54 0.31 10.74 -7.66
N GLY A 55 0.87 9.82 -6.89
CA GLY A 55 2.32 9.59 -6.86
C GLY A 55 3.04 10.53 -5.88
N ASN A 56 3.17 10.11 -4.63
CA ASN A 56 3.82 10.89 -3.59
C ASN A 56 5.31 11.15 -3.90
N ASP A 57 5.77 12.39 -3.79
CA ASP A 57 7.19 12.74 -3.88
C ASP A 57 7.94 12.32 -2.61
N GLY A 58 8.50 11.11 -2.66
CA GLY A 58 9.22 10.52 -1.53
C GLY A 58 10.44 11.30 -1.11
N LEU A 59 11.15 11.93 -2.07
CA LEU A 59 12.34 12.74 -1.78
C LEU A 59 12.01 14.10 -1.16
N ALA A 60 10.77 14.58 -1.31
CA ALA A 60 10.25 15.74 -0.61
C ALA A 60 9.50 15.37 0.69
N THR A 61 9.33 14.07 0.98
CA THR A 61 8.66 13.57 2.18
C THR A 61 9.65 13.14 3.26
N VAL A 62 10.68 12.36 2.87
CA VAL A 62 11.73 11.84 3.76
C VAL A 62 13.09 12.27 3.24
N TYR A 63 13.82 13.02 4.03
CA TYR A 63 15.13 13.57 3.71
C TYR A 63 16.25 12.78 4.39
N HIS A 64 17.46 12.90 3.85
CA HIS A 64 18.69 12.43 4.51
C HIS A 64 19.79 13.49 4.39
N GLY A 65 20.36 13.92 5.52
CA GLY A 65 21.31 15.02 5.58
C GLY A 65 22.53 14.84 4.64
N ALA A 66 23.08 13.62 4.56
CA ALA A 66 24.21 13.35 3.66
C ALA A 66 23.89 13.52 2.16
N GLN A 67 22.62 13.48 1.77
CA GLN A 67 22.17 13.64 0.37
C GLN A 67 21.54 15.02 0.11
N TYR A 68 21.40 15.86 1.12
CA TYR A 68 20.71 17.15 0.98
C TYR A 68 21.37 18.06 -0.04
N ALA A 69 22.68 18.18 -0.03
CA ALA A 69 23.41 19.01 -1.01
C ALA A 69 23.22 18.52 -2.45
N ASN A 70 23.25 17.20 -2.66
CA ASN A 70 23.01 16.59 -3.98
C ASN A 70 21.56 16.78 -4.41
N LEU A 71 20.60 16.60 -3.50
CA LEU A 71 19.19 16.85 -3.75
C LEU A 71 18.94 18.31 -4.14
N ASN A 72 19.56 19.25 -3.42
CA ASN A 72 19.48 20.68 -3.74
C ASN A 72 20.08 21.02 -5.10
N ALA A 73 21.15 20.33 -5.52
CA ALA A 73 21.75 20.56 -6.83
C ALA A 73 20.83 20.17 -8.01
N VAL A 74 19.93 19.21 -7.82
CA VAL A 74 19.07 18.67 -8.88
C VAL A 74 17.61 19.13 -8.81
N ARG A 75 17.17 19.75 -7.70
CA ARG A 75 15.80 20.25 -7.50
C ARG A 75 15.72 21.50 -6.60
N ASN A 76 16.69 22.42 -6.74
CA ASN A 76 16.81 23.62 -5.90
C ASN A 76 15.57 24.51 -5.88
N ASN A 77 14.71 24.41 -6.90
CA ASN A 77 13.47 25.20 -7.01
C ASN A 77 12.32 24.63 -6.17
N ILE A 78 12.46 23.43 -5.59
CA ILE A 78 11.39 22.79 -4.79
C ILE A 78 11.89 22.18 -3.47
N VAL A 79 13.20 22.07 -3.24
CA VAL A 79 13.72 21.50 -1.99
C VAL A 79 13.44 22.45 -0.83
N VAL A 80 12.97 21.91 0.29
CA VAL A 80 12.71 22.72 1.50
C VAL A 80 14.01 23.17 2.15
N PRO A 81 14.04 24.32 2.85
CA PRO A 81 15.20 24.73 3.63
C PRO A 81 15.60 23.67 4.67
N GLU A 82 16.88 23.33 4.76
CA GLU A 82 17.38 22.25 5.62
C GLU A 82 16.99 22.44 7.10
N ASN A 83 16.94 23.68 7.57
CA ASN A 83 16.57 24.02 8.94
C ASN A 83 15.07 23.82 9.25
N THR A 84 14.22 23.56 8.26
CA THR A 84 12.80 23.23 8.43
C THR A 84 12.55 21.72 8.55
N ILE A 85 13.55 20.89 8.26
CA ILE A 85 13.45 19.43 8.28
C ILE A 85 13.34 18.93 9.73
N LEU A 86 12.36 18.09 10.00
CA LEU A 86 12.13 17.45 11.30
C LEU A 86 13.08 16.27 11.47
N SER A 87 14.11 16.44 12.28
CA SER A 87 15.16 15.46 12.47
C SER A 87 14.66 14.12 13.03
N LEU A 88 15.11 13.02 12.43
CA LEU A 88 14.93 11.65 12.88
C LEU A 88 16.29 11.04 13.25
N LYS A 89 16.33 9.74 13.55
CA LYS A 89 17.59 9.00 13.79
C LYS A 89 18.41 8.85 12.49
N ASN A 90 19.72 8.68 12.64
CA ASN A 90 20.67 8.32 11.57
C ASN A 90 20.71 9.31 10.38
N GLY A 91 20.53 10.59 10.64
CA GLY A 91 20.59 11.63 9.59
C GLY A 91 19.34 11.76 8.73
N TYR A 92 18.30 10.97 8.99
CA TYR A 92 17.02 11.12 8.34
C TYR A 92 16.20 12.27 8.92
N GLY A 93 15.20 12.73 8.17
CA GLY A 93 14.26 13.74 8.62
C GLY A 93 12.99 13.75 7.78
N PHE A 94 11.92 14.27 8.35
CA PHE A 94 10.66 14.52 7.65
C PHE A 94 10.56 15.94 7.13
N HIS A 95 9.75 16.15 6.11
CA HIS A 95 9.27 17.47 5.73
C HIS A 95 8.69 18.20 6.94
N GLY A 96 8.93 19.51 7.08
CA GLY A 96 8.53 20.32 8.23
C GLY A 96 7.04 20.30 8.58
N ALA A 97 6.19 20.02 7.59
CA ALA A 97 4.73 19.89 7.77
C ALA A 97 4.31 18.60 8.50
N MET A 98 5.20 17.61 8.69
CA MET A 98 4.86 16.28 9.19
C MET A 98 5.04 16.12 10.71
N GLN A 99 4.63 17.11 11.50
CA GLN A 99 4.78 17.11 12.97
C GLN A 99 4.06 15.92 13.63
N GLY A 100 2.87 15.56 13.16
CA GLY A 100 2.13 14.41 13.69
C GLY A 100 2.83 13.08 13.44
N MET A 101 3.43 12.89 12.25
CA MET A 101 4.23 11.69 11.94
C MET A 101 5.52 11.67 12.77
N LYS A 102 6.13 12.84 13.02
CA LYS A 102 7.27 12.96 13.93
C LYS A 102 6.89 12.56 15.36
N GLU A 103 5.72 12.96 15.83
CA GLU A 103 5.19 12.54 17.14
C GLU A 103 4.99 11.01 17.19
N LEU A 104 4.43 10.40 16.15
CA LEU A 104 4.28 8.93 16.07
C LEU A 104 5.64 8.22 16.07
N TRP A 105 6.63 8.79 15.38
CA TRP A 105 7.99 8.29 15.42
C TRP A 105 8.58 8.34 16.84
N ASP A 106 8.42 9.45 17.52
CA ASP A 106 8.94 9.63 18.88
C ASP A 106 8.25 8.71 19.91
N ASN A 107 6.98 8.35 19.64
CA ASN A 107 6.20 7.39 20.42
C ASN A 107 6.39 5.93 19.98
N GLU A 108 7.37 5.62 19.13
CA GLU A 108 7.68 4.28 18.63
C GLU A 108 6.50 3.56 17.96
N ALA A 109 5.62 4.33 17.32
CA ALA A 109 4.42 3.83 16.63
C ALA A 109 4.47 4.02 15.11
N LEU A 110 5.66 4.24 14.53
CA LEU A 110 5.87 4.48 13.11
C LEU A 110 7.08 3.70 12.59
N GLY A 111 6.92 3.00 11.48
CA GLY A 111 7.96 2.38 10.67
C GLY A 111 7.98 2.98 9.28
N ILE A 112 9.15 3.08 8.67
CA ILE A 112 9.36 3.60 7.32
C ILE A 112 10.06 2.51 6.52
N VAL A 113 9.51 2.15 5.35
CA VAL A 113 10.20 1.33 4.36
C VAL A 113 10.53 2.23 3.19
N GLN A 114 11.81 2.43 2.93
CA GLN A 114 12.31 3.31 1.86
C GLN A 114 12.23 2.65 0.49
N ASN A 115 12.06 3.46 -0.53
CA ASN A 115 12.22 3.07 -1.92
C ASN A 115 11.40 1.82 -2.30
N VAL A 116 10.12 1.84 -1.92
CA VAL A 116 9.17 0.76 -2.22
C VAL A 116 8.61 0.96 -3.63
N GLY A 117 8.64 -0.09 -4.42
CA GLY A 117 8.13 -0.10 -5.79
C GLY A 117 7.90 -1.53 -6.26
N TYR A 118 8.01 -1.77 -7.57
CA TYR A 118 7.97 -3.09 -8.19
C TYR A 118 8.83 -3.11 -9.46
N PRO A 119 9.32 -4.29 -9.90
CA PRO A 119 10.10 -4.40 -11.13
C PRO A 119 9.32 -3.93 -12.37
N ASN A 120 9.99 -3.26 -13.30
CA ASN A 120 9.41 -2.70 -14.52
C ASN A 120 8.26 -1.72 -14.24
N GLN A 121 8.45 -0.86 -13.25
CA GLN A 121 7.41 0.02 -12.74
C GLN A 121 6.78 0.88 -13.83
N ASN A 122 5.46 0.75 -13.99
CA ASN A 122 4.67 1.55 -14.90
C ASN A 122 4.42 2.94 -14.28
N ARG A 123 4.51 4.00 -15.08
CA ARG A 123 4.31 5.39 -14.65
C ARG A 123 2.94 5.94 -15.05
N SER A 124 2.00 5.09 -15.46
CA SER A 124 0.59 5.44 -15.65
C SER A 124 -0.17 5.25 -14.35
N HIS A 125 -0.89 6.26 -13.89
CA HIS A 125 -1.74 6.16 -12.70
C HIS A 125 -2.67 4.96 -12.75
N PHE A 126 -3.37 4.76 -13.86
CA PHE A 126 -4.32 3.65 -14.00
C PHE A 126 -3.63 2.30 -13.82
N ARG A 127 -2.59 2.04 -14.63
CA ARG A 127 -1.94 0.73 -14.59
C ARG A 127 -1.18 0.48 -13.30
N SER A 128 -0.51 1.49 -12.76
CA SER A 128 0.22 1.32 -11.50
C SER A 128 -0.73 1.13 -10.31
N THR A 129 -1.88 1.83 -10.30
CA THR A 129 -2.94 1.61 -9.30
C THR A 129 -3.51 0.18 -9.39
N ASP A 130 -3.75 -0.34 -10.61
CA ASP A 130 -4.18 -1.74 -10.80
C ASP A 130 -3.17 -2.72 -10.20
N ILE A 131 -1.86 -2.49 -10.44
CA ILE A 131 -0.79 -3.34 -9.93
C ILE A 131 -0.76 -3.33 -8.39
N TRP A 132 -0.85 -2.16 -7.76
CA TRP A 132 -0.90 -2.06 -6.31
C TRP A 132 -2.17 -2.67 -5.71
N ASN A 133 -3.33 -2.48 -6.35
CA ASN A 133 -4.59 -3.05 -5.89
C ASN A 133 -4.64 -4.57 -6.06
N SER A 134 -4.04 -5.09 -7.12
CA SER A 134 -4.05 -6.52 -7.42
C SER A 134 -2.83 -7.28 -6.89
N ALA A 135 -1.74 -6.60 -6.54
CA ALA A 135 -0.43 -7.21 -6.29
C ALA A 135 0.10 -8.04 -7.48
N SER A 136 -0.28 -7.71 -8.70
CA SER A 136 0.21 -8.36 -9.91
C SER A 136 1.63 -7.91 -10.26
N SER A 137 2.30 -8.59 -11.20
CA SER A 137 3.49 -8.04 -11.86
C SER A 137 3.10 -7.00 -12.91
N ALA A 138 4.09 -6.23 -13.39
CA ALA A 138 3.86 -5.20 -14.40
C ALA A 138 3.31 -5.76 -15.72
N GLU A 139 3.69 -6.99 -16.06
CA GLU A 139 3.37 -7.68 -17.31
C GLU A 139 2.06 -8.46 -17.27
N VAL A 140 1.52 -8.71 -16.06
CA VAL A 140 0.32 -9.55 -15.88
C VAL A 140 -0.85 -8.70 -15.44
N PHE A 141 -1.97 -8.80 -16.17
CA PHE A 141 -3.24 -8.23 -15.74
C PHE A 141 -3.96 -9.21 -14.82
N GLU A 142 -4.27 -8.79 -13.60
CA GLU A 142 -5.10 -9.53 -12.63
C GLU A 142 -6.30 -8.66 -12.26
N SER A 143 -7.49 -9.17 -12.54
CA SER A 143 -8.74 -8.44 -12.32
C SER A 143 -9.22 -8.45 -10.87
N ARG A 144 -8.60 -9.29 -10.01
CA ARG A 144 -8.96 -9.41 -8.60
C ARG A 144 -7.95 -8.68 -7.73
N GLY A 145 -8.44 -8.00 -6.72
CA GLY A 145 -7.61 -7.38 -5.69
C GLY A 145 -6.93 -8.41 -4.79
N TRP A 146 -5.79 -8.04 -4.20
CA TRP A 146 -5.07 -8.96 -3.32
C TRP A 146 -5.86 -9.33 -2.05
N MET A 147 -6.60 -8.38 -1.46
CA MET A 147 -7.50 -8.68 -0.34
C MET A 147 -8.74 -9.45 -0.81
N GLY A 148 -9.23 -9.18 -2.03
CA GLY A 148 -10.31 -9.95 -2.62
C GLY A 148 -9.95 -11.42 -2.77
N ARG A 149 -8.76 -11.73 -3.32
CA ARG A 149 -8.25 -13.11 -3.40
C ARG A 149 -8.07 -13.74 -2.01
N CYS A 150 -7.64 -12.94 -1.02
CA CYS A 150 -7.53 -13.41 0.35
C CYS A 150 -8.90 -13.83 0.92
N TYR A 151 -9.94 -13.06 0.70
CA TYR A 151 -11.30 -13.38 1.13
C TYR A 151 -11.90 -14.57 0.33
N ASP A 152 -11.63 -14.68 -0.97
CA ASP A 152 -12.08 -15.79 -1.80
C ASP A 152 -11.65 -17.17 -1.25
N LEU A 153 -10.52 -17.24 -0.52
CA LEU A 153 -10.05 -18.49 0.11
C LEU A 153 -11.06 -19.05 1.13
N ALA A 154 -11.79 -18.18 1.83
CA ALA A 154 -12.75 -18.59 2.86
C ALA A 154 -14.21 -18.42 2.46
N HIS A 155 -14.49 -17.54 1.51
CA HIS A 155 -15.83 -17.04 1.20
C HIS A 155 -16.08 -17.10 -0.32
N SER A 156 -15.77 -18.23 -0.96
CA SER A 156 -15.84 -18.41 -2.41
C SER A 156 -17.26 -18.28 -2.98
N ASP A 157 -18.29 -18.39 -2.14
CA ASP A 157 -19.71 -18.22 -2.46
C ASP A 157 -20.21 -16.77 -2.31
N TYR A 158 -19.36 -15.87 -1.76
CA TYR A 158 -19.73 -14.47 -1.65
C TYR A 158 -20.09 -13.88 -3.02
N PRO A 159 -21.16 -13.08 -3.18
CA PRO A 159 -22.00 -12.46 -2.14
C PRO A 159 -23.20 -13.30 -1.68
N ASN A 160 -23.41 -14.52 -2.21
CA ASN A 160 -24.57 -15.34 -1.91
C ASN A 160 -24.56 -15.81 -0.44
N GLY A 161 -25.69 -15.61 0.26
CA GLY A 161 -25.81 -16.00 1.65
C GLY A 161 -25.12 -15.07 2.66
N TYR A 162 -24.72 -13.87 2.25
CA TYR A 162 -24.14 -12.86 3.14
C TYR A 162 -25.02 -11.60 3.23
N PRO A 163 -25.07 -10.94 4.43
CA PRO A 163 -24.52 -11.37 5.71
C PRO A 163 -25.22 -12.63 6.25
N ASN A 164 -24.52 -13.37 7.12
CA ASN A 164 -25.05 -14.53 7.80
C ASN A 164 -24.61 -14.55 9.28
N ALA A 165 -25.06 -15.55 10.04
CA ALA A 165 -24.74 -15.64 11.47
C ALA A 165 -23.24 -15.70 11.79
N ASN A 166 -22.43 -16.29 10.89
CA ASN A 166 -20.98 -16.41 11.06
C ASN A 166 -20.23 -15.17 10.53
N SER A 167 -20.84 -14.41 9.62
CA SER A 167 -20.26 -13.21 8.99
C SER A 167 -21.31 -12.08 8.95
N PRO A 168 -21.69 -11.54 10.13
CA PRO A 168 -22.73 -10.51 10.21
C PRO A 168 -22.21 -9.09 9.91
N HIS A 169 -20.89 -8.89 9.87
CA HIS A 169 -20.24 -7.61 9.61
C HIS A 169 -19.66 -7.56 8.19
N PRO A 170 -19.55 -6.36 7.55
CA PRO A 170 -18.88 -6.23 6.27
C PRO A 170 -17.40 -6.61 6.40
N PHE A 171 -16.86 -7.28 5.37
CA PHE A 171 -15.46 -7.71 5.33
C PHE A 171 -14.48 -6.54 5.25
N ALA A 172 -14.82 -5.57 4.40
CA ALA A 172 -14.05 -4.36 4.20
C ALA A 172 -14.97 -3.14 4.00
N LEU A 173 -14.45 -1.95 4.32
CA LEU A 173 -15.11 -0.67 4.09
C LEU A 173 -14.16 0.28 3.36
N THR A 174 -14.61 0.85 2.24
CA THR A 174 -13.95 1.99 1.58
C THR A 174 -14.65 3.28 2.01
N MET A 175 -13.92 4.13 2.74
CA MET A 175 -14.46 5.41 3.23
C MET A 175 -14.46 6.43 2.11
N GLY A 176 -15.51 6.43 1.29
CA GLY A 176 -15.62 7.29 0.12
C GLY A 176 -16.71 6.84 -0.84
N LYS A 177 -16.79 7.51 -2.01
CA LYS A 177 -17.82 7.25 -3.03
C LYS A 177 -17.48 6.07 -3.93
N ILE A 178 -16.20 5.77 -4.11
CA ILE A 178 -15.70 4.76 -5.05
C ILE A 178 -15.12 3.60 -4.25
N ILE A 179 -15.58 2.40 -4.52
CA ILE A 179 -15.08 1.17 -3.92
C ILE A 179 -13.66 0.92 -4.42
N SER A 180 -12.77 0.52 -3.51
CA SER A 180 -11.42 0.12 -3.87
C SER A 180 -11.40 -1.26 -4.53
N GLU A 181 -10.65 -1.40 -5.61
CA GLU A 181 -10.43 -2.68 -6.29
C GLU A 181 -9.53 -3.63 -5.48
N THR A 182 -8.83 -3.14 -4.45
CA THR A 182 -8.04 -3.97 -3.54
C THR A 182 -8.83 -5.16 -2.97
N CYS A 183 -10.14 -4.98 -2.76
CA CYS A 183 -11.02 -6.03 -2.23
C CYS A 183 -11.87 -6.72 -3.30
N GLN A 184 -11.56 -6.56 -4.59
CA GLN A 184 -12.26 -7.23 -5.68
C GLN A 184 -11.99 -8.74 -5.65
N GLY A 185 -13.01 -9.53 -5.35
CA GLY A 185 -12.97 -11.00 -5.43
C GLY A 185 -13.42 -11.52 -6.78
N ALA A 186 -13.54 -12.84 -6.88
CA ALA A 186 -13.92 -13.52 -8.14
C ALA A 186 -15.35 -13.19 -8.57
N ASN A 187 -16.29 -13.11 -7.64
CA ASN A 187 -17.71 -12.91 -7.93
C ASN A 187 -18.20 -11.50 -7.60
N ALA A 188 -17.62 -10.84 -6.58
CA ALA A 188 -18.02 -9.50 -6.14
C ALA A 188 -16.88 -8.82 -5.39
N ASN A 189 -17.04 -7.52 -5.13
CA ASN A 189 -16.13 -6.79 -4.27
C ASN A 189 -16.53 -6.97 -2.80
N TYR A 190 -15.60 -7.37 -1.95
CA TYR A 190 -15.82 -7.57 -0.52
C TYR A 190 -15.90 -6.26 0.30
N SER A 191 -15.53 -5.12 -0.31
CA SER A 191 -15.66 -3.82 0.31
C SER A 191 -17.01 -3.17 0.00
N LEU A 192 -17.55 -2.45 0.96
CA LEU A 192 -18.68 -1.54 0.77
C LEU A 192 -18.19 -0.09 0.79
N SER A 193 -18.73 0.74 -0.09
CA SER A 193 -18.51 2.19 -0.08
C SER A 193 -19.32 2.82 1.05
N LEU A 194 -18.69 3.65 1.87
CA LEU A 194 -19.30 4.29 3.03
C LEU A 194 -18.93 5.77 3.10
N LEU A 195 -19.94 6.64 3.00
CA LEU A 195 -19.77 8.10 3.14
C LEU A 195 -20.04 8.57 4.56
N ASP A 196 -21.17 8.14 5.11
CA ASP A 196 -21.61 8.51 6.44
C ASP A 196 -22.01 7.25 7.21
N PRO A 197 -21.27 6.88 8.26
CA PRO A 197 -21.56 5.68 9.02
C PRO A 197 -22.84 5.77 9.87
N PHE A 198 -23.34 6.97 10.13
CA PHE A 198 -24.62 7.19 10.85
C PHE A 198 -25.81 6.98 9.93
N ASN A 199 -25.62 7.27 8.62
CA ASN A 199 -26.61 7.08 7.57
C ASN A 199 -26.01 6.29 6.40
N PRO A 200 -25.68 5.01 6.59
CA PRO A 200 -24.93 4.21 5.59
C PRO A 200 -25.73 3.88 4.32
N GLY A 201 -26.94 4.35 4.22
CA GLY A 201 -27.85 4.28 3.07
C GLY A 201 -29.29 4.35 3.57
N ASN A 202 -30.15 5.05 2.82
CA ASN A 202 -31.59 4.84 2.95
C ASN A 202 -31.88 3.43 2.46
N ALA A 203 -32.79 2.71 3.13
CA ALA A 203 -33.20 1.39 2.69
C ALA A 203 -33.46 1.39 1.18
N LEU A 204 -32.57 0.77 0.44
CA LEU A 204 -32.73 0.62 -1.01
C LEU A 204 -33.88 -0.35 -1.22
N VAL A 205 -34.80 -0.02 -2.10
CA VAL A 205 -35.89 -0.91 -2.49
C VAL A 205 -35.44 -1.64 -3.75
N GLY A 206 -35.33 -2.97 -3.64
CA GLY A 206 -35.09 -3.82 -4.79
C GLY A 206 -36.25 -3.77 -5.80
N ALA A 207 -36.05 -4.29 -6.99
CA ALA A 207 -37.12 -4.39 -7.98
C ALA A 207 -38.14 -5.41 -7.49
N GLU A 208 -39.41 -5.00 -7.43
CA GLU A 208 -40.55 -5.87 -7.15
C GLU A 208 -41.07 -6.50 -8.45
N GLY A 209 -41.37 -7.80 -8.43
CA GLY A 209 -41.96 -8.55 -9.51
C GLY A 209 -41.26 -9.87 -9.80
N ASP A 210 -41.84 -10.65 -10.72
CA ASP A 210 -41.22 -11.90 -11.18
C ASP A 210 -39.90 -11.62 -11.90
N ILE A 211 -38.85 -12.34 -11.53
CA ILE A 211 -37.55 -12.21 -12.15
C ILE A 211 -37.52 -13.10 -13.41
N PRO A 212 -37.28 -12.54 -14.60
CA PRO A 212 -37.20 -13.32 -15.82
C PRO A 212 -36.07 -14.36 -15.77
N ILE A 213 -36.25 -15.50 -16.48
CA ILE A 213 -35.21 -16.53 -16.63
C ILE A 213 -34.39 -16.22 -17.90
N ASP A 214 -33.63 -15.12 -17.86
CA ASP A 214 -32.73 -14.66 -18.92
C ASP A 214 -31.60 -13.83 -18.35
N CYS A 215 -30.66 -13.37 -19.19
CA CYS A 215 -29.53 -12.51 -18.75
C CYS A 215 -29.99 -11.23 -18.04
N TYR A 216 -31.17 -10.70 -18.34
CA TYR A 216 -31.75 -9.56 -17.64
C TYR A 216 -32.19 -9.95 -16.23
N GLY A 217 -32.82 -11.10 -16.07
CA GLY A 217 -33.24 -11.64 -14.79
C GLY A 217 -32.04 -11.99 -13.89
N ASP A 218 -30.95 -12.51 -14.47
CA ASP A 218 -29.71 -12.76 -13.74
C ASP A 218 -29.10 -11.44 -13.21
N ALA A 219 -29.05 -10.42 -14.04
CA ALA A 219 -28.60 -9.09 -13.64
C ALA A 219 -29.50 -8.46 -12.56
N LEU A 220 -30.82 -8.63 -12.68
CA LEU A 220 -31.80 -8.12 -11.73
C LEU A 220 -31.69 -8.85 -10.37
N SER A 221 -31.50 -10.19 -10.41
CA SER A 221 -31.26 -11.00 -9.22
C SER A 221 -30.00 -10.54 -8.47
N PHE A 222 -28.93 -10.27 -9.20
CA PHE A 222 -27.69 -9.74 -8.65
C PHE A 222 -27.89 -8.36 -7.99
N VAL A 223 -28.62 -7.45 -8.66
CA VAL A 223 -28.93 -6.13 -8.11
C VAL A 223 -29.75 -6.25 -6.83
N ASN A 224 -30.80 -7.09 -6.83
CA ASN A 224 -31.64 -7.31 -5.66
C ASN A 224 -30.86 -7.91 -4.49
N ALA A 225 -29.97 -8.88 -4.74
CA ALA A 225 -29.10 -9.46 -3.72
C ALA A 225 -28.15 -8.40 -3.13
N THR A 226 -27.54 -7.57 -3.99
CA THR A 226 -26.66 -6.47 -3.57
C THR A 226 -27.41 -5.43 -2.72
N VAL A 227 -28.61 -5.08 -3.11
CA VAL A 227 -29.49 -4.17 -2.33
C VAL A 227 -29.83 -4.75 -0.96
N ALA A 228 -30.24 -6.00 -0.91
CA ALA A 228 -30.56 -6.69 0.34
C ALA A 228 -29.33 -6.76 1.29
N GLN A 229 -28.19 -7.09 0.74
CA GLN A 229 -26.91 -7.16 1.44
C GLN A 229 -26.48 -5.79 1.98
N THR A 230 -26.57 -4.74 1.15
CA THR A 230 -26.27 -3.36 1.56
C THR A 230 -27.16 -2.92 2.71
N ASN A 231 -28.46 -3.18 2.63
CA ASN A 231 -29.42 -2.85 3.69
C ASN A 231 -29.13 -3.61 4.98
N ALA A 232 -28.77 -4.89 4.90
CA ALA A 232 -28.45 -5.69 6.07
C ALA A 232 -27.15 -5.20 6.76
N PHE A 233 -26.10 -4.89 6.03
CA PHE A 233 -24.88 -4.31 6.59
C PHE A 233 -25.08 -2.88 7.10
N ALA A 234 -25.95 -2.08 6.48
CA ALA A 234 -26.24 -0.72 6.91
C ALA A 234 -26.68 -0.65 8.37
N SER A 235 -27.53 -1.58 8.79
CA SER A 235 -28.00 -1.66 10.19
C SER A 235 -26.84 -1.90 11.18
N VAL A 236 -25.93 -2.81 10.84
CA VAL A 236 -24.78 -3.16 11.70
C VAL A 236 -23.78 -1.99 11.75
N ILE A 237 -23.53 -1.33 10.62
CA ILE A 237 -22.64 -0.15 10.53
C ILE A 237 -23.22 0.99 11.38
N SER A 238 -24.49 1.34 11.19
CA SER A 238 -25.14 2.43 11.93
C SER A 238 -25.17 2.15 13.44
N LYS A 239 -25.45 0.90 13.85
CA LYS A 239 -25.38 0.48 15.25
C LYS A 239 -23.99 0.70 15.83
N ALA A 240 -22.94 0.30 15.13
CA ALA A 240 -21.56 0.50 15.56
C ALA A 240 -21.19 1.99 15.61
N ALA A 241 -21.57 2.79 14.62
CA ALA A 241 -21.33 4.22 14.61
C ALA A 241 -21.98 4.93 15.81
N ASN A 242 -23.20 4.54 16.19
CA ASN A 242 -23.91 5.12 17.32
C ASN A 242 -23.36 4.65 18.67
N ALA A 243 -22.87 3.41 18.78
CA ALA A 243 -22.26 2.86 19.99
C ALA A 243 -20.81 3.35 20.20
N GLY A 244 -20.11 3.68 19.12
CA GLY A 244 -18.71 4.09 19.16
C GLY A 244 -18.49 5.53 19.62
N ASN A 245 -17.24 5.84 19.97
CA ASN A 245 -16.82 7.15 20.44
C ASN A 245 -15.52 7.61 19.72
N ASN A 246 -15.22 8.90 19.85
CA ASN A 246 -13.92 9.50 19.55
C ASN A 246 -13.49 10.29 20.79
N LEU A 247 -12.31 10.04 21.30
CA LEU A 247 -11.81 10.59 22.57
C LEU A 247 -10.61 11.54 22.38
N SER A 248 -9.92 11.46 21.25
CA SER A 248 -8.72 12.27 21.04
C SER A 248 -9.07 13.76 20.89
N PRO A 249 -8.44 14.65 21.68
CA PRO A 249 -8.55 16.09 21.49
C PRO A 249 -7.87 16.56 20.21
N LYS A 250 -6.98 15.74 19.60
CA LYS A 250 -6.28 16.06 18.35
C LYS A 250 -7.21 16.18 17.15
N TRP A 251 -8.44 15.66 17.23
CA TRP A 251 -9.47 15.91 16.20
C TRP A 251 -9.96 17.34 16.14
N SER A 252 -9.70 18.13 17.20
CA SER A 252 -10.12 19.52 17.24
C SER A 252 -9.42 20.35 16.16
N GLY A 253 -10.19 21.05 15.33
CA GLY A 253 -9.67 21.84 14.22
C GLY A 253 -9.35 21.07 12.96
N LEU A 254 -9.33 19.72 12.97
CA LEU A 254 -9.14 18.91 11.77
C LEU A 254 -10.47 18.75 11.03
N THR A 255 -10.61 19.44 9.90
CA THR A 255 -11.84 19.45 9.08
C THR A 255 -11.66 18.83 7.69
N THR A 256 -10.48 18.31 7.40
CA THR A 256 -10.16 17.69 6.11
C THR A 256 -10.93 16.39 5.88
N GLU A 257 -11.04 15.96 4.62
CA GLU A 257 -11.76 14.73 4.28
C GLU A 257 -11.06 13.49 4.84
N LEU A 258 -9.71 13.43 4.84
CA LEU A 258 -8.99 12.31 5.42
C LEU A 258 -9.22 12.21 6.92
N SER A 259 -9.15 13.34 7.66
CA SER A 259 -9.39 13.34 9.10
C SER A 259 -10.81 12.92 9.46
N LYS A 260 -11.84 13.35 8.70
CA LYS A 260 -13.22 12.88 8.88
C LYS A 260 -13.35 11.37 8.65
N LYS A 261 -12.73 10.84 7.58
CA LYS A 261 -12.74 9.41 7.27
C LYS A 261 -12.08 8.58 8.38
N LEU A 262 -10.87 8.94 8.80
CA LEU A 262 -10.15 8.23 9.86
C LEU A 262 -10.85 8.35 11.22
N LYS A 263 -11.45 9.49 11.54
CA LYS A 263 -12.28 9.68 12.73
C LYS A 263 -13.48 8.72 12.74
N ASN A 264 -14.14 8.56 11.59
CA ASN A 264 -15.24 7.61 11.45
C ASN A 264 -14.77 6.15 11.57
N VAL A 265 -13.58 5.81 11.03
CA VAL A 265 -12.98 4.46 11.19
C VAL A 265 -12.74 4.16 12.66
N ALA A 266 -12.09 5.06 13.43
CA ALA A 266 -11.88 4.89 14.87
C ALA A 266 -13.20 4.68 15.62
N ARG A 267 -14.22 5.45 15.25
CA ARG A 267 -15.56 5.36 15.83
C ARG A 267 -16.23 4.02 15.55
N LEU A 268 -16.16 3.50 14.34
CA LEU A 268 -16.70 2.20 13.96
C LEU A 268 -16.00 1.05 14.69
N ILE A 269 -14.69 1.11 14.81
CA ILE A 269 -13.86 0.13 15.54
C ILE A 269 -14.26 0.13 17.02
N SER A 270 -14.32 1.30 17.67
CA SER A 270 -14.69 1.43 19.08
C SER A 270 -16.13 1.02 19.35
N GLY A 271 -17.01 1.14 18.36
CA GLY A 271 -18.40 0.69 18.43
C GLY A 271 -18.60 -0.81 18.19
N GLY A 272 -17.51 -1.57 18.04
CA GLY A 272 -17.54 -3.02 17.94
C GLY A 272 -17.80 -3.57 16.54
N LEU A 273 -17.63 -2.77 15.48
CA LEU A 273 -17.67 -3.28 14.11
C LEU A 273 -16.46 -4.19 13.87
N LYS A 274 -16.70 -5.43 13.43
CA LYS A 274 -15.66 -6.44 13.23
C LYS A 274 -15.10 -6.49 11.79
N THR A 275 -15.21 -5.39 11.07
CA THR A 275 -14.60 -5.22 9.74
C THR A 275 -13.08 -5.28 9.86
N LYS A 276 -12.44 -6.10 9.01
CA LYS A 276 -10.99 -6.35 9.07
C LYS A 276 -10.17 -5.33 8.29
N VAL A 277 -10.74 -4.74 7.23
CA VAL A 277 -10.00 -3.82 6.34
C VAL A 277 -10.79 -2.54 6.15
N TYR A 278 -10.13 -1.42 6.40
CA TYR A 278 -10.64 -0.09 6.08
C TYR A 278 -9.71 0.56 5.06
N ILE A 279 -10.30 1.18 4.03
CA ILE A 279 -9.56 1.85 2.96
C ILE A 279 -9.99 3.31 2.93
N VAL A 280 -9.01 4.19 3.05
CA VAL A 280 -9.19 5.64 2.93
C VAL A 280 -8.29 6.18 1.84
N GLN A 281 -8.68 7.28 1.21
CA GLN A 281 -7.94 7.86 0.10
C GLN A 281 -7.70 9.35 0.37
N LEU A 282 -6.47 9.80 0.10
CA LEU A 282 -6.05 11.18 0.03
C LEU A 282 -5.52 11.44 -1.37
N GLY A 283 -6.24 12.23 -2.17
CA GLY A 283 -5.83 12.63 -3.51
C GLY A 283 -5.03 13.93 -3.52
N GLY A 284 -4.49 14.29 -4.68
CA GLY A 284 -3.80 15.56 -4.90
C GLY A 284 -2.28 15.47 -5.03
N PHE A 285 -1.70 14.27 -4.91
CA PHE A 285 -0.24 14.08 -5.01
C PHE A 285 0.30 14.14 -6.46
N ASP A 286 -0.55 14.34 -7.45
CA ASP A 286 -0.12 14.53 -8.85
C ASP A 286 0.39 15.95 -9.10
N THR A 287 1.46 16.31 -8.39
CA THR A 287 2.03 17.66 -8.32
C THR A 287 3.03 17.91 -9.45
N HIS A 288 2.56 17.86 -10.69
CA HIS A 288 3.37 18.23 -11.86
C HIS A 288 3.75 19.72 -11.88
N ASP A 289 2.93 20.55 -11.28
CA ASP A 289 3.13 21.99 -11.15
C ASP A 289 2.74 22.46 -9.73
N ASN A 290 3.28 23.59 -9.32
CA ASN A 290 2.93 24.26 -8.06
C ASN A 290 2.98 23.31 -6.83
N GLN A 291 3.87 22.32 -6.86
CA GLN A 291 4.13 21.43 -5.71
C GLN A 291 4.50 22.25 -4.47
N VAL A 292 5.24 23.32 -4.70
CA VAL A 292 5.65 24.31 -3.70
C VAL A 292 5.26 25.72 -4.17
N VAL A 293 5.27 26.69 -3.24
CA VAL A 293 5.12 28.11 -3.57
C VAL A 293 6.51 28.67 -3.95
N ASP A 294 6.59 29.43 -5.04
CA ASP A 294 7.83 30.06 -5.49
C ASP A 294 8.43 30.95 -4.39
N GLY A 295 9.70 30.75 -4.11
CA GLY A 295 10.42 31.46 -3.03
C GLY A 295 10.13 31.00 -1.60
N THR A 296 9.17 30.08 -1.37
CA THR A 296 8.83 29.50 -0.06
C THR A 296 8.56 28.00 -0.18
N THR A 297 9.62 27.25 -0.51
CA THR A 297 9.54 25.83 -0.90
C THR A 297 9.07 24.86 0.20
N ASP A 298 8.98 25.31 1.43
CA ASP A 298 8.39 24.59 2.57
C ASP A 298 6.87 24.72 2.68
N THR A 299 6.25 25.47 1.77
CA THR A 299 4.80 25.66 1.66
C THR A 299 4.29 25.26 0.26
N GLY A 300 2.98 25.05 0.11
CA GLY A 300 2.34 24.69 -1.14
C GLY A 300 1.58 23.38 -1.08
N ILE A 301 1.09 22.91 -2.23
CA ILE A 301 0.17 21.77 -2.33
C ILE A 301 0.72 20.54 -1.62
N HIS A 302 1.98 20.19 -1.86
CA HIS A 302 2.58 18.99 -1.27
C HIS A 302 2.75 19.10 0.26
N SER A 303 3.16 20.29 0.74
CA SER A 303 3.24 20.58 2.17
C SER A 303 1.90 20.44 2.87
N ASP A 304 0.82 20.96 2.25
CA ASP A 304 -0.54 20.87 2.79
C ASP A 304 -1.03 19.41 2.84
N LEU A 305 -0.76 18.61 1.80
CA LEU A 305 -1.10 17.19 1.76
C LEU A 305 -0.34 16.39 2.81
N LEU A 306 0.96 16.65 2.99
CA LEU A 306 1.77 15.99 4.01
C LEU A 306 1.30 16.38 5.42
N LYS A 307 0.90 17.64 5.63
CA LYS A 307 0.32 18.10 6.89
C LYS A 307 -1.00 17.38 7.17
N GLU A 308 -1.91 17.35 6.20
CA GLU A 308 -3.20 16.65 6.33
C GLU A 308 -3.00 15.17 6.69
N LEU A 309 -2.12 14.47 5.95
CA LEU A 309 -1.78 13.08 6.20
C LEU A 309 -1.24 12.88 7.63
N SER A 310 -0.28 13.69 8.00
CA SER A 310 0.43 13.63 9.27
C SER A 310 -0.50 13.86 10.46
N ASP A 311 -1.28 14.92 10.42
CA ASP A 311 -2.16 15.30 11.51
C ASP A 311 -3.32 14.29 11.66
N ALA A 312 -3.88 13.83 10.54
CA ALA A 312 -4.99 12.87 10.55
C ALA A 312 -4.57 11.49 11.10
N ILE A 313 -3.39 10.98 10.71
CA ILE A 313 -2.87 9.70 11.21
C ILE A 313 -2.49 9.83 12.69
N CYS A 314 -1.88 10.94 13.10
CA CYS A 314 -1.55 11.19 14.51
C CYS A 314 -2.81 11.22 15.39
N ALA A 315 -3.84 11.96 14.98
CA ALA A 315 -5.11 12.02 15.69
C ALA A 315 -5.80 10.64 15.74
N PHE A 316 -5.72 9.87 14.67
CA PHE A 316 -6.27 8.51 14.59
C PHE A 316 -5.58 7.57 15.59
N GLN A 317 -4.25 7.54 15.63
CA GLN A 317 -3.51 6.68 16.57
C GLN A 317 -3.72 7.09 18.02
N ASP A 318 -3.77 8.40 18.32
CA ASP A 318 -4.09 8.88 19.66
C ASP A 318 -5.51 8.48 20.09
N ASP A 319 -6.48 8.55 19.16
CA ASP A 319 -7.87 8.15 19.42
C ASP A 319 -7.98 6.64 19.71
N LEU A 320 -7.34 5.80 18.89
CA LEU A 320 -7.30 4.34 19.11
C LEU A 320 -6.70 3.99 20.47
N ARG A 321 -5.62 4.68 20.88
CA ARG A 321 -4.97 4.49 22.18
C ARG A 321 -5.91 4.87 23.34
N LEU A 322 -6.58 6.02 23.25
CA LEU A 322 -7.56 6.45 24.27
C LEU A 322 -8.77 5.52 24.34
N LEU A 323 -9.17 4.96 23.21
CA LEU A 323 -10.25 3.97 23.09
C LEU A 323 -9.80 2.56 23.50
N LYS A 324 -8.50 2.33 23.76
CA LYS A 324 -7.89 1.05 24.14
C LYS A 324 -8.12 -0.06 23.11
N VAL A 325 -7.93 0.28 21.83
CA VAL A 325 -8.04 -0.64 20.69
C VAL A 325 -6.82 -0.54 19.74
N ASP A 326 -5.80 0.19 20.14
CA ASP A 326 -4.60 0.47 19.34
C ASP A 326 -3.73 -0.78 19.11
N ASP A 327 -3.77 -1.75 20.00
CA ASP A 327 -3.12 -3.06 19.89
C ASP A 327 -3.70 -3.95 18.76
N LYS A 328 -4.91 -3.63 18.30
CA LYS A 328 -5.66 -4.38 17.28
C LYS A 328 -5.59 -3.74 15.89
N VAL A 329 -5.02 -2.56 15.76
CA VAL A 329 -5.08 -1.77 14.54
C VAL A 329 -3.68 -1.39 14.08
N ILE A 330 -3.39 -1.70 12.82
CA ILE A 330 -2.25 -1.13 12.10
C ILE A 330 -2.75 -0.37 10.88
N GLY A 331 -1.96 0.59 10.45
CA GLY A 331 -2.20 1.26 9.17
C GLY A 331 -0.96 1.24 8.29
N MET A 332 -1.20 1.42 7.00
CA MET A 332 -0.16 1.48 5.98
C MET A 332 -0.54 2.52 4.92
N THR A 333 0.41 3.39 4.56
CA THR A 333 0.25 4.26 3.39
C THR A 333 0.79 3.57 2.14
N TYR A 334 0.23 3.89 0.98
CA TYR A 334 0.81 3.50 -0.31
C TYR A 334 0.44 4.53 -1.39
N SER A 335 1.29 4.62 -2.40
CA SER A 335 1.07 5.43 -3.60
C SER A 335 1.42 4.60 -4.83
N GLU A 336 0.76 4.84 -5.95
CA GLU A 336 0.94 4.05 -7.17
C GLU A 336 2.37 4.10 -7.71
N PHE A 337 3.08 5.21 -7.49
CA PHE A 337 4.50 5.40 -7.76
C PHE A 337 5.05 6.59 -6.96
N GLY A 338 6.37 6.79 -6.98
CA GLY A 338 7.04 8.00 -6.54
C GLY A 338 7.26 9.00 -7.67
N ARG A 339 8.06 10.02 -7.42
CA ARG A 339 8.38 11.07 -8.39
C ARG A 339 9.81 10.96 -8.90
N ARG A 340 10.11 11.59 -10.06
CA ARG A 340 11.48 11.69 -10.60
C ARG A 340 12.41 12.35 -9.60
N ILE A 341 13.69 12.03 -9.69
CA ILE A 341 14.71 12.64 -8.83
C ILE A 341 14.84 14.13 -9.12
N ARG A 342 14.80 14.54 -10.40
CA ARG A 342 14.81 15.96 -10.79
C ARG A 342 13.43 16.58 -10.67
N SER A 343 13.42 17.86 -10.29
CA SER A 343 12.25 18.73 -10.46
C SER A 343 12.11 19.18 -11.92
N ASN A 344 10.94 19.71 -12.24
CA ASN A 344 10.67 20.38 -13.50
C ASN A 344 10.63 21.92 -13.35
N ALA A 345 10.45 22.63 -14.47
CA ALA A 345 10.40 24.10 -14.49
C ALA A 345 9.10 24.70 -13.92
N ALA A 346 8.08 23.88 -13.68
CA ALA A 346 6.77 24.32 -13.17
C ALA A 346 6.66 24.20 -11.62
N LEU A 347 7.80 24.18 -10.92
CA LEU A 347 7.86 23.98 -9.46
C LEU A 347 7.20 22.67 -9.00
N GLY A 348 7.40 21.60 -9.76
CA GLY A 348 6.83 20.30 -9.52
C GLY A 348 7.75 19.16 -9.92
N THR A 349 7.17 17.96 -9.97
CA THR A 349 7.89 16.73 -10.32
C THR A 349 7.03 15.84 -11.22
N ASP A 350 7.68 15.18 -12.18
CA ASP A 350 7.02 14.22 -13.06
C ASP A 350 6.97 12.81 -12.46
N HIS A 351 6.18 11.90 -13.07
CA HIS A 351 6.03 10.52 -12.62
C HIS A 351 7.37 9.79 -12.55
N GLY A 352 7.68 9.25 -11.40
CA GLY A 352 8.89 8.47 -11.12
C GLY A 352 8.60 7.01 -10.83
N THR A 353 9.31 6.46 -9.85
CA THR A 353 9.27 5.03 -9.54
C THR A 353 9.00 4.79 -8.06
N ALA A 354 10.00 4.42 -7.26
CA ALA A 354 9.82 4.05 -5.87
C ALA A 354 9.54 5.26 -4.95
N ALA A 355 8.80 5.00 -3.87
CA ALA A 355 8.50 5.96 -2.82
C ALA A 355 8.55 5.29 -1.42
N PRO A 356 8.67 6.04 -0.31
CA PRO A 356 8.56 5.48 1.01
C PRO A 356 7.14 5.03 1.31
N VAL A 357 7.02 3.91 2.03
CA VAL A 357 5.78 3.42 2.65
C VAL A 357 5.88 3.61 4.15
N PHE A 358 4.87 4.23 4.73
CA PHE A 358 4.75 4.37 6.19
C PHE A 358 3.83 3.28 6.74
N LEU A 359 4.29 2.60 7.79
CA LEU A 359 3.45 1.73 8.60
C LEU A 359 3.28 2.39 9.98
N PHE A 360 2.07 2.40 10.51
CA PHE A 360 1.77 3.03 11.79
C PHE A 360 0.89 2.15 12.67
N GLY A 361 1.06 2.26 13.96
CA GLY A 361 0.36 1.47 14.97
C GLY A 361 1.27 1.03 16.11
N THR A 362 0.68 0.74 17.26
CA THR A 362 1.40 0.31 18.48
C THR A 362 2.26 -0.92 18.25
N CYS A 363 1.81 -1.82 17.36
CA CYS A 363 2.50 -3.07 17.01
C CYS A 363 3.57 -2.92 15.93
N ILE A 364 3.72 -1.75 15.31
CA ILE A 364 4.73 -1.51 14.29
C ILE A 364 6.09 -1.24 14.94
N LYS A 365 7.12 -1.89 14.41
CA LYS A 365 8.50 -1.68 14.85
C LYS A 365 8.99 -0.31 14.35
N GLN A 366 9.43 0.56 15.27
CA GLN A 366 10.09 1.82 14.92
C GLN A 366 11.41 1.53 14.21
N GLN A 367 11.45 1.77 12.92
CA GLN A 367 12.66 1.60 12.11
C GLN A 367 12.55 2.39 10.80
N ILE A 368 13.71 2.69 10.21
CA ILE A 368 13.83 3.06 8.81
C ILE A 368 14.49 1.87 8.13
N MET A 369 13.75 1.18 7.28
CA MET A 369 14.22 0.03 6.54
C MET A 369 14.64 0.47 5.15
N GLY A 370 15.83 0.07 4.73
CA GLY A 370 16.45 0.50 3.49
C GLY A 370 17.22 1.80 3.62
N ASP A 371 17.99 2.09 2.59
CA ASP A 371 18.85 3.26 2.52
C ASP A 371 18.13 4.41 1.79
N HIS A 372 18.47 5.64 2.14
CA HIS A 372 18.08 6.77 1.31
C HIS A 372 18.73 6.63 -0.08
N PRO A 373 18.03 6.95 -1.18
CA PRO A 373 18.64 6.84 -2.50
C PRO A 373 19.90 7.71 -2.60
N GLU A 374 20.95 7.16 -3.20
CA GLU A 374 22.11 7.96 -3.59
C GLU A 374 21.70 8.89 -4.75
N ILE A 375 21.86 10.18 -4.56
CA ILE A 375 21.50 11.20 -5.56
C ILE A 375 22.78 11.68 -6.22
N ASP A 376 22.88 11.43 -7.52
CA ASP A 376 23.98 11.95 -8.33
C ASP A 376 23.63 13.36 -8.85
N SER A 377 24.57 14.28 -8.78
CA SER A 377 24.41 15.64 -9.34
C SER A 377 24.21 15.62 -10.86
N GLN A 378 24.60 14.54 -11.53
CA GLN A 378 24.43 14.29 -12.97
C GLN A 378 23.25 13.39 -13.30
N VAL A 379 22.34 13.13 -12.35
CA VAL A 379 21.16 12.30 -12.57
C VAL A 379 20.36 12.78 -13.79
N GLY A 380 19.94 11.85 -14.66
CA GLY A 380 19.18 12.15 -15.87
C GLY A 380 17.79 12.74 -15.58
N ILE A 381 17.23 13.43 -16.57
CA ILE A 381 15.95 14.11 -16.44
C ILE A 381 14.79 13.12 -16.19
N ASP A 382 14.88 11.89 -16.71
CA ASP A 382 13.85 10.87 -16.63
C ASP A 382 14.07 9.86 -15.50
N GLU A 383 15.13 10.02 -14.71
CA GLU A 383 15.48 9.06 -13.67
C GLU A 383 14.51 9.14 -12.49
N GLY A 384 13.98 7.96 -12.12
CA GLY A 384 13.20 7.76 -10.90
C GLY A 384 14.05 7.20 -9.78
N VAL A 385 13.50 7.17 -8.58
CA VAL A 385 14.14 6.56 -7.42
C VAL A 385 14.18 5.03 -7.62
N PRO A 386 15.37 4.40 -7.55
CA PRO A 386 15.47 2.96 -7.70
C PRO A 386 14.81 2.23 -6.53
N MET A 387 14.05 1.18 -6.83
CA MET A 387 13.42 0.38 -5.78
C MET A 387 14.44 -0.43 -4.98
N GLN A 388 14.22 -0.53 -3.68
CA GLN A 388 14.93 -1.46 -2.79
C GLN A 388 14.00 -2.58 -2.31
N PHE A 389 12.73 -2.27 -2.09
CA PHE A 389 11.74 -3.23 -1.61
C PHE A 389 10.59 -3.35 -2.60
N ASP A 390 10.15 -4.56 -2.80
CA ASP A 390 8.92 -4.84 -3.51
C ASP A 390 7.73 -4.62 -2.57
N PHE A 391 6.71 -3.87 -2.99
CA PHE A 391 5.53 -3.62 -2.16
C PHE A 391 4.81 -4.91 -1.78
N ARG A 392 4.93 -5.95 -2.60
CA ARG A 392 4.35 -7.28 -2.36
C ARG A 392 4.95 -7.97 -1.14
N ASP A 393 6.22 -7.67 -0.80
CA ASP A 393 6.86 -8.17 0.43
C ASP A 393 6.17 -7.57 1.68
N ILE A 394 5.77 -6.29 1.60
CA ILE A 394 5.01 -5.63 2.67
C ILE A 394 3.62 -6.27 2.80
N TYR A 395 2.93 -6.49 1.68
CA TYR A 395 1.61 -7.14 1.68
C TYR A 395 1.67 -8.57 2.23
N ALA A 396 2.65 -9.36 1.78
CA ALA A 396 2.88 -10.71 2.28
C ALA A 396 3.15 -10.71 3.79
N THR A 397 3.93 -9.74 4.26
CA THR A 397 4.22 -9.57 5.70
C THR A 397 2.96 -9.24 6.50
N VAL A 398 2.13 -8.33 6.00
CA VAL A 398 0.86 -7.96 6.64
C VAL A 398 -0.10 -9.15 6.67
N LEU A 399 -0.24 -9.88 5.55
CA LEU A 399 -1.08 -11.08 5.50
C LEU A 399 -0.61 -12.15 6.49
N HIS A 400 0.69 -12.41 6.53
CA HIS A 400 1.26 -13.47 7.38
C HIS A 400 1.29 -13.07 8.85
N ASN A 401 2.01 -11.99 9.18
CA ASN A 401 2.31 -11.62 10.56
C ASN A 401 1.16 -10.89 11.26
N TRP A 402 0.31 -10.18 10.51
CA TRP A 402 -0.78 -9.42 11.09
C TRP A 402 -2.14 -10.10 10.92
N LEU A 403 -2.50 -10.53 9.73
CA LEU A 403 -3.80 -11.14 9.48
C LEU A 403 -3.81 -12.67 9.71
N GLY A 404 -2.63 -13.29 9.92
CA GLY A 404 -2.51 -14.68 10.36
C GLY A 404 -2.65 -15.72 9.25
N LEU A 405 -2.45 -15.36 7.98
CA LEU A 405 -2.41 -16.32 6.88
C LEU A 405 -1.15 -17.20 6.99
N ASN A 406 -1.29 -18.47 6.68
CA ASN A 406 -0.12 -19.34 6.54
C ASN A 406 0.66 -19.01 5.25
N ALA A 407 1.92 -19.44 5.17
CA ALA A 407 2.80 -19.13 4.07
C ALA A 407 2.29 -19.60 2.70
N THR A 408 1.59 -20.74 2.66
CA THR A 408 1.02 -21.28 1.41
C THR A 408 -0.10 -20.38 0.88
N ASP A 409 -0.99 -19.93 1.76
CA ASP A 409 -2.08 -19.04 1.39
C ASP A 409 -1.57 -17.65 0.97
N VAL A 410 -0.53 -17.13 1.65
CA VAL A 410 0.15 -15.90 1.23
C VAL A 410 0.71 -16.03 -0.17
N SER A 411 1.41 -17.14 -0.47
CA SER A 411 1.97 -17.41 -1.81
C SER A 411 0.89 -17.52 -2.90
N ASN A 412 -0.29 -18.04 -2.55
CA ASN A 412 -1.43 -18.14 -3.47
C ASN A 412 -2.10 -16.77 -3.72
N VAL A 413 -2.07 -15.89 -2.72
CA VAL A 413 -2.72 -14.56 -2.78
C VAL A 413 -1.82 -13.52 -3.44
N ILE A 414 -0.56 -13.44 -3.06
CA ILE A 414 0.37 -12.40 -3.53
C ILE A 414 1.25 -12.91 -4.67
N HIS A 415 2.28 -13.63 -4.35
CA HIS A 415 3.28 -14.17 -5.27
C HIS A 415 4.17 -15.16 -4.53
N PRO A 416 4.58 -16.27 -5.14
CA PRO A 416 5.39 -17.30 -4.47
C PRO A 416 6.81 -16.85 -4.08
N GLU A 417 7.33 -15.77 -4.68
CA GLU A 417 8.69 -15.27 -4.42
C GLU A 417 8.74 -14.11 -3.41
N THR A 418 7.66 -13.83 -2.67
CA THR A 418 7.65 -12.78 -1.65
C THR A 418 8.37 -13.22 -0.37
N GLN A 419 8.93 -12.24 0.32
CA GLN A 419 9.58 -12.42 1.62
C GLN A 419 8.80 -11.73 2.73
N VAL A 420 8.97 -12.20 3.96
CA VAL A 420 8.40 -11.57 5.15
C VAL A 420 9.43 -10.62 5.74
N LEU A 421 9.05 -9.35 5.88
CA LEU A 421 9.90 -8.29 6.39
C LEU A 421 9.73 -8.13 7.92
N PRO A 422 10.75 -7.72 8.69
CA PRO A 422 10.67 -7.55 10.14
C PRO A 422 9.98 -6.23 10.52
N LEU A 423 8.71 -6.07 10.13
CA LEU A 423 7.93 -4.83 10.29
C LEU A 423 7.26 -4.70 11.67
N PHE A 424 7.12 -5.79 12.42
CA PHE A 424 6.36 -5.86 13.65
C PHE A 424 7.23 -6.04 14.89
N LYS A 425 6.75 -5.53 16.02
CA LYS A 425 7.33 -5.83 17.34
C LYS A 425 7.08 -7.32 17.69
N SER A 426 8.05 -7.97 18.32
CA SER A 426 7.98 -9.41 18.62
C SER A 426 6.76 -9.83 19.45
N GLY A 427 6.30 -8.98 20.37
CA GLY A 427 5.11 -9.25 21.19
C GLY A 427 3.77 -9.14 20.44
N CYS A 428 3.77 -8.67 19.20
CA CYS A 428 2.58 -8.49 18.37
C CYS A 428 2.41 -9.56 17.28
N ILE A 429 3.35 -10.48 17.17
CA ILE A 429 3.33 -11.56 16.18
C ILE A 429 2.92 -12.85 16.89
N ASP A 430 1.98 -13.62 16.31
CA ASP A 430 1.70 -14.97 16.78
C ASP A 430 2.91 -15.88 16.53
N THR A 431 3.67 -16.14 17.58
CA THR A 431 4.90 -16.96 17.50
C THR A 431 4.63 -18.45 17.19
N THR A 432 3.39 -18.88 17.20
CA THR A 432 3.01 -20.24 16.78
C THR A 432 3.21 -20.49 15.29
N SER A 433 3.30 -19.44 14.48
CA SER A 433 3.58 -19.52 13.04
C SER A 433 5.06 -19.29 12.68
N VAL A 434 5.90 -18.89 13.63
CA VAL A 434 7.30 -18.48 13.42
C VAL A 434 8.26 -19.59 13.86
N ASN A 435 8.13 -20.80 13.33
CA ASN A 435 9.15 -21.84 13.51
C ASN A 435 9.98 -22.07 12.22
N GLN A 436 10.37 -20.98 11.55
CA GLN A 436 11.53 -20.99 10.66
C GLN A 436 12.41 -19.79 10.99
N GLY A 437 13.46 -20.06 11.75
CA GLY A 437 14.39 -19.06 12.23
C GLY A 437 15.02 -18.23 11.11
N ILE A 438 14.59 -16.99 11.00
CA ILE A 438 15.30 -15.98 10.22
C ILE A 438 16.52 -15.57 11.05
N ARG A 439 17.69 -16.10 10.72
CA ARG A 439 18.96 -15.48 11.14
C ARG A 439 19.13 -14.25 10.27
N GLU A 440 19.10 -13.05 10.87
CA GLU A 440 19.61 -11.83 10.24
C GLU A 440 21.10 -12.07 9.91
N THR A 441 21.37 -12.48 8.68
CA THR A 441 22.72 -12.39 8.14
C THR A 441 22.85 -11.04 7.46
N ASP A 442 23.41 -10.08 8.17
CA ASP A 442 23.81 -8.81 7.56
C ASP A 442 24.94 -9.10 6.56
N PHE A 443 24.76 -8.67 5.31
CA PHE A 443 25.78 -8.82 4.27
C PHE A 443 26.03 -7.46 3.60
N GLU A 444 27.26 -7.24 3.13
CA GLU A 444 27.62 -6.05 2.37
C GLU A 444 27.87 -6.40 0.91
N ILE A 445 27.51 -5.48 0.01
CA ILE A 445 27.73 -5.59 -1.43
C ILE A 445 28.84 -4.61 -1.81
N SER A 446 29.87 -5.12 -2.50
CA SER A 446 30.88 -4.30 -3.15
C SER A 446 30.83 -4.54 -4.66
N LEU A 447 30.84 -3.45 -5.44
CA LEU A 447 30.83 -3.49 -6.90
C LEU A 447 32.10 -2.83 -7.44
N TYR A 448 32.86 -3.54 -8.26
CA TYR A 448 34.05 -2.97 -8.92
C TYR A 448 34.36 -3.68 -10.24
N PRO A 449 34.99 -2.97 -11.21
CA PRO A 449 35.17 -1.51 -11.20
C PRO A 449 33.85 -0.76 -11.24
N ASN A 450 33.84 0.44 -10.70
CA ASN A 450 32.71 1.36 -10.82
C ASN A 450 33.30 2.78 -10.98
N PRO A 451 33.22 3.41 -12.15
CA PRO A 451 32.51 3.00 -13.37
C PRO A 451 33.07 1.73 -14.05
N ALA A 452 32.21 1.04 -14.82
CA ALA A 452 32.51 -0.22 -15.49
C ALA A 452 32.36 -0.13 -16.99
N SER A 453 33.30 -0.74 -17.77
CA SER A 453 33.23 -0.85 -19.24
C SER A 453 32.64 -2.20 -19.69
N ASP A 454 33.22 -3.31 -19.26
CA ASP A 454 32.91 -4.63 -19.80
C ASP A 454 32.31 -5.60 -18.76
N HIS A 455 32.73 -5.45 -17.51
CA HIS A 455 32.28 -6.33 -16.44
C HIS A 455 32.24 -5.59 -15.10
N VAL A 456 31.38 -6.10 -14.18
CA VAL A 456 31.32 -5.70 -12.78
C VAL A 456 31.49 -6.95 -11.93
N SER A 457 32.44 -6.94 -11.01
CA SER A 457 32.53 -7.90 -9.93
C SER A 457 31.54 -7.53 -8.84
N ILE A 458 30.70 -8.45 -8.46
CA ILE A 458 29.78 -8.35 -7.31
C ILE A 458 30.39 -9.21 -6.19
N GLU A 459 30.85 -8.55 -5.15
CA GLU A 459 31.47 -9.21 -4.00
C GLU A 459 30.58 -9.05 -2.77
N LEU A 460 30.37 -10.14 -2.05
CA LEU A 460 29.51 -10.19 -0.86
C LEU A 460 30.35 -10.69 0.32
N ASN A 461 30.27 -10.01 1.46
CA ASN A 461 30.99 -10.48 2.67
C ASN A 461 30.37 -11.76 3.26
N SER A 462 29.14 -12.11 2.91
CA SER A 462 28.48 -13.37 3.25
C SER A 462 27.53 -13.76 2.11
N LEU A 463 27.53 -15.03 1.75
CA LEU A 463 26.63 -15.63 0.74
C LEU A 463 25.54 -16.50 1.36
N ALA A 464 25.51 -16.62 2.69
CA ALA A 464 24.54 -17.45 3.35
C ALA A 464 23.10 -16.97 3.05
N GLY A 465 22.37 -17.78 2.30
CA GLY A 465 20.97 -17.53 1.96
C GLY A 465 20.71 -16.58 0.76
N VAL A 466 21.74 -16.20 -0.02
CA VAL A 466 21.51 -15.42 -1.25
C VAL A 466 20.81 -16.29 -2.29
N ASN A 467 19.60 -15.89 -2.70
CA ASN A 467 18.76 -16.63 -3.63
C ASN A 467 19.03 -16.23 -5.08
N HIS A 468 19.10 -14.92 -5.35
CA HIS A 468 19.40 -14.39 -6.68
C HIS A 468 19.91 -12.95 -6.63
N ILE A 469 20.55 -12.56 -7.73
CA ILE A 469 20.98 -11.20 -7.99
C ILE A 469 20.19 -10.69 -9.19
N SER A 470 19.60 -9.50 -9.07
CA SER A 470 18.86 -8.83 -10.16
C SER A 470 19.52 -7.50 -10.49
N VAL A 471 19.59 -7.15 -11.77
CA VAL A 471 20.15 -5.89 -12.25
C VAL A 471 19.07 -5.09 -12.91
N PHE A 472 18.94 -3.84 -12.50
CA PHE A 472 17.96 -2.89 -13.05
C PHE A 472 18.68 -1.71 -13.69
N ASP A 473 18.09 -1.14 -14.74
CA ASP A 473 18.56 0.11 -15.34
C ASP A 473 18.11 1.35 -14.52
N GLY A 474 18.57 2.54 -14.93
CA GLY A 474 18.22 3.81 -14.27
C GLY A 474 16.75 4.19 -14.34
N LYS A 475 15.93 3.48 -15.14
CA LYS A 475 14.48 3.65 -15.25
C LYS A 475 13.70 2.64 -14.42
N GLY A 476 14.41 1.73 -13.73
CA GLY A 476 13.81 0.64 -12.95
C GLY A 476 13.45 -0.60 -13.78
N GLY A 477 13.86 -0.66 -15.06
CA GLY A 477 13.68 -1.84 -15.92
C GLY A 477 14.61 -2.98 -15.50
N LEU A 478 14.06 -4.20 -15.33
CA LEU A 478 14.88 -5.39 -15.07
C LEU A 478 15.70 -5.73 -16.32
N VAL A 479 17.04 -5.69 -16.20
CA VAL A 479 17.98 -5.95 -17.29
C VAL A 479 18.46 -7.40 -17.28
N GLU A 480 18.77 -7.93 -16.09
CA GLU A 480 19.31 -9.28 -15.96
C GLU A 480 18.97 -9.88 -14.58
N LYS A 481 18.80 -11.20 -14.54
CA LYS A 481 18.60 -11.97 -13.31
C LYS A 481 19.57 -13.13 -13.28
N LEU A 482 20.47 -13.14 -12.31
CA LEU A 482 21.46 -14.19 -12.11
C LEU A 482 20.97 -15.15 -11.03
N ARG A 483 20.86 -16.45 -11.33
CA ARG A 483 20.76 -17.49 -10.33
C ARG A 483 22.15 -17.84 -9.81
N ILE A 484 22.30 -17.91 -8.51
CA ILE A 484 23.55 -18.30 -7.89
C ILE A 484 23.55 -19.82 -7.78
N GLU A 485 24.33 -20.49 -8.61
CA GLU A 485 24.56 -21.94 -8.50
C GLU A 485 25.58 -22.22 -7.38
N ASN A 486 25.39 -23.34 -6.68
CA ASN A 486 26.17 -23.69 -5.48
C ASN A 486 27.70 -23.74 -5.68
N ASP A 487 28.19 -23.88 -6.90
CA ASP A 487 29.64 -23.90 -7.21
C ASP A 487 30.27 -22.50 -7.35
N SER A 488 29.48 -21.45 -7.66
CA SER A 488 29.93 -20.06 -7.69
C SER A 488 30.15 -19.48 -6.29
N LEU A 489 29.62 -20.15 -5.25
CA LEU A 489 29.61 -19.72 -3.85
C LEU A 489 30.95 -19.89 -3.12
N LYS A 490 31.92 -20.55 -3.70
CA LYS A 490 33.20 -20.82 -3.01
C LYS A 490 34.12 -19.60 -2.87
N LYS A 491 33.79 -18.45 -3.51
CA LYS A 491 34.64 -17.25 -3.53
C LYS A 491 33.97 -15.96 -3.09
N ASN A 492 32.72 -15.97 -2.61
CA ASN A 492 31.98 -14.76 -2.22
C ASN A 492 31.93 -13.69 -3.32
N ARG A 493 32.13 -14.07 -4.59
CA ARG A 493 32.23 -13.16 -5.73
C ARG A 493 31.56 -13.78 -6.96
N THR A 494 30.79 -12.95 -7.68
CA THR A 494 30.28 -13.28 -9.02
C THR A 494 30.62 -12.15 -10.01
N TYR A 495 30.53 -12.44 -11.31
CA TYR A 495 30.83 -11.48 -12.36
C TYR A 495 29.60 -11.24 -13.20
N LEU A 496 29.34 -9.97 -13.49
CA LEU A 496 28.30 -9.51 -14.38
C LEU A 496 28.98 -8.98 -15.66
N ASN A 497 28.64 -9.52 -16.82
CA ASN A 497 29.09 -8.99 -18.09
C ASN A 497 28.17 -7.84 -18.52
N VAL A 498 28.69 -6.62 -18.51
CA VAL A 498 27.97 -5.40 -18.84
C VAL A 498 28.38 -4.79 -20.19
N SER A 499 29.17 -5.51 -21.01
CA SER A 499 29.65 -5.02 -22.29
C SER A 499 28.53 -4.65 -23.27
N HIS A 500 27.38 -5.31 -23.15
CA HIS A 500 26.18 -5.11 -23.97
C HIS A 500 25.17 -4.11 -23.36
N TYR A 501 25.46 -3.56 -22.17
CA TYR A 501 24.60 -2.57 -21.54
C TYR A 501 24.85 -1.18 -22.16
N LEU A 502 23.79 -0.37 -22.22
CA LEU A 502 23.91 1.03 -22.61
C LEU A 502 24.64 1.82 -21.52
N SER A 503 25.36 2.89 -21.89
CA SER A 503 25.97 3.77 -20.88
C SER A 503 24.91 4.41 -19.99
N GLY A 504 25.15 4.39 -18.67
CA GLY A 504 24.21 4.91 -17.68
C GLY A 504 24.30 4.22 -16.33
N PRO A 505 23.45 4.63 -15.36
CA PRO A 505 23.40 4.03 -14.04
C PRO A 505 22.63 2.70 -14.06
N TYR A 506 23.14 1.74 -13.31
CA TYR A 506 22.51 0.43 -13.06
C TYR A 506 22.53 0.11 -11.58
N PHE A 507 21.56 -0.70 -11.15
CA PHE A 507 21.37 -1.07 -9.76
C PHE A 507 21.39 -2.60 -9.62
N VAL A 508 22.28 -3.10 -8.77
CA VAL A 508 22.40 -4.52 -8.44
C VAL A 508 21.63 -4.76 -7.15
N HIS A 509 20.58 -5.56 -7.24
CA HIS A 509 19.83 -6.05 -6.10
C HIS A 509 20.31 -7.45 -5.74
N VAL A 510 20.75 -7.64 -4.51
CA VAL A 510 21.08 -8.95 -3.97
C VAL A 510 20.01 -9.31 -2.94
N GLN A 511 19.40 -10.46 -3.13
CA GLN A 511 18.31 -10.93 -2.28
C GLN A 511 18.67 -12.24 -1.61
N THR A 512 18.51 -12.26 -0.26
CA THR A 512 18.46 -13.47 0.56
C THR A 512 17.00 -13.83 0.86
N SER A 513 16.78 -14.88 1.65
CA SER A 513 15.45 -15.20 2.18
C SER A 513 14.90 -14.14 3.15
N SER A 514 15.74 -13.25 3.70
CA SER A 514 15.37 -12.32 4.76
C SER A 514 15.77 -10.87 4.50
N VAL A 515 16.75 -10.62 3.61
CA VAL A 515 17.32 -9.29 3.38
C VAL A 515 17.52 -9.04 1.89
N ARG A 516 17.15 -7.84 1.43
CA ARG A 516 17.47 -7.33 0.09
C ARG A 516 18.33 -6.07 0.24
N LYS A 517 19.47 -6.07 -0.44
CA LYS A 517 20.34 -4.88 -0.53
C LYS A 517 20.55 -4.48 -1.98
N THR A 518 20.71 -3.18 -2.18
CA THR A 518 20.92 -2.57 -3.49
C THR A 518 22.22 -1.80 -3.51
N LYS A 519 22.97 -1.93 -4.61
CA LYS A 519 24.19 -1.13 -4.84
C LYS A 519 24.20 -0.65 -6.29
N ARG A 520 24.62 0.61 -6.50
CA ARG A 520 24.69 1.24 -7.82
C ARG A 520 26.06 1.05 -8.46
N PHE A 521 26.09 0.87 -9.79
CA PHE A 521 27.28 1.11 -10.62
C PHE A 521 26.91 1.93 -11.84
N VAL A 522 27.94 2.50 -12.49
CA VAL A 522 27.81 3.28 -13.71
C VAL A 522 28.48 2.52 -14.85
N LYS A 523 27.75 2.24 -15.93
CA LYS A 523 28.28 1.73 -17.21
C LYS A 523 28.76 2.90 -18.06
N ILE A 524 30.01 2.83 -18.49
CA ILE A 524 30.65 3.80 -19.38
C ILE A 524 30.90 3.23 -20.78
#